data_a8e30e2df6b58edbf5507b08af673682
#
_entry.id   a8e30e2df6b58edbf5507b08af673682
#
_cell.length_a   1.000
_cell.length_b   1.000
_cell.length_c   1.000
_cell.angle_alpha   90.00
_cell.angle_beta   90.00
_cell.angle_gamma   90.00
#
_symmetry.space_group_name_H-M   'P 1'
#
loop_
_entity.id
_entity.type
_entity.pdbx_description
1 polymer ?
#
loop_
_entity_poly.entity_id
_entity_poly.type
_entity_poly.pdbx_seq_one_letter_code
_entity_poly.pdbx_strand_id
1 'polypeptide(L)'
;GREKEARSAVNVFATRERREGAIPPVLYLSAEVAPLSKVGGLGDVAGSLPAALAALGVPIVIITPWYQGIEERVPLARLPIELSVPLEGRVERFRVGRAWLPSGVTVLALANDRLFGQPVIYDEPRDRERFFAFSRAAAEFARLFPPGIVHANDWHTALALVWLHRWFDDRRDGPRHALVLTIHNLAHQGITDIGYARRLGFEAEELLFEEWQRYPGTINVLARGIHVADAITTVSPTYAEEIQTPEFGEGLDGLLRYRREALWGIRNGIDVELYDPATDPVLPDRYNAEHLEGKVHCKRALQAELGLVEDPTALLAGVVSRLDHQKGLDLLLEVIDKVIARGVQIALLGAGDPELGRAFQALADRFPGQVSVRLGFDPVLARRIYAGADVVLLPSRFEPCGLGQLIGLRYGAVPVVRRTGGLADTVQEWEEAKGMGFCSMRPLLQHSWRRWSVPSRCMGALMNGVYSFGRRCKAR
;
A
#
# COMPACT_ATOMS: atom_id res chain seq x y z
N GLY A 1 -38.85 -11.57 -3.30
CA GLY A 1 -38.16 -12.69 -2.60
C GLY A 1 -36.71 -12.40 -2.38
N ARG A 2 -35.84 -12.68 -3.36
CA ARG A 2 -34.36 -12.66 -3.22
C ARG A 2 -33.79 -11.32 -2.79
N GLU A 3 -34.31 -10.20 -3.30
CA GLU A 3 -33.85 -8.85 -2.93
C GLU A 3 -34.18 -8.52 -1.46
N LYS A 4 -35.33 -8.95 -0.96
CA LYS A 4 -35.73 -8.77 0.42
C LYS A 4 -34.89 -9.62 1.38
N GLU A 5 -34.52 -10.83 0.97
CA GLU A 5 -33.61 -11.71 1.72
C GLU A 5 -32.18 -11.15 1.70
N ALA A 6 -31.71 -10.64 0.56
CA ALA A 6 -30.42 -10.00 0.44
C ALA A 6 -30.32 -8.75 1.33
N ARG A 7 -31.35 -7.87 1.30
CA ARG A 7 -31.42 -6.71 2.20
C ARG A 7 -31.46 -7.11 3.67
N SER A 8 -32.15 -8.18 4.02
CA SER A 8 -32.18 -8.70 5.39
C SER A 8 -30.81 -9.19 5.83
N ALA A 9 -30.09 -9.92 4.97
CA ALA A 9 -28.73 -10.39 5.22
C ALA A 9 -27.73 -9.23 5.36
N VAL A 10 -27.93 -8.15 4.60
CA VAL A 10 -27.11 -6.93 4.68
C VAL A 10 -27.45 -6.09 5.90
N ASN A 11 -28.72 -6.05 6.32
CA ASN A 11 -29.14 -5.30 7.52
C ASN A 11 -28.51 -5.83 8.81
N VAL A 12 -28.06 -7.08 8.85
CA VAL A 12 -27.29 -7.62 9.99
C VAL A 12 -25.97 -6.84 10.21
N PHE A 13 -25.42 -6.24 9.16
CA PHE A 13 -24.22 -5.39 9.25
C PHE A 13 -24.51 -3.94 9.64
N ALA A 14 -25.79 -3.53 9.63
CA ALA A 14 -26.23 -2.15 9.82
C ALA A 14 -27.09 -1.93 11.07
N THR A 15 -27.37 -2.98 11.86
CA THR A 15 -28.26 -2.92 13.02
C THR A 15 -27.61 -2.34 14.27
N ARG A 16 -27.18 -1.09 14.20
CA ARG A 16 -27.35 -0.16 15.32
C ARG A 16 -28.44 0.83 14.91
N GLU A 17 -29.54 0.86 15.62
CA GLU A 17 -30.58 1.88 15.46
C GLU A 17 -29.90 3.24 15.27
N ARG A 18 -30.24 3.92 14.17
CA ARG A 18 -29.72 5.27 13.90
C ARG A 18 -30.22 6.20 14.99
N ARG A 19 -29.38 6.44 15.99
CA ARG A 19 -29.53 7.59 16.87
C ARG A 19 -29.07 8.83 16.10
N GLU A 20 -29.73 9.95 16.28
CA GLU A 20 -29.22 11.25 15.78
C GLU A 20 -27.77 11.42 16.22
N GLY A 21 -26.86 11.68 15.28
CA GLY A 21 -25.42 11.76 15.53
C GLY A 21 -24.63 10.43 15.37
N ALA A 22 -25.28 9.33 14.98
CA ALA A 22 -24.57 8.08 14.72
C ALA A 22 -23.64 8.20 13.49
N ILE A 23 -22.42 7.66 13.63
CA ILE A 23 -21.45 7.58 12.52
C ILE A 23 -22.04 6.71 11.39
N PRO A 24 -22.07 7.20 10.14
CA PRO A 24 -22.61 6.43 9.01
C PRO A 24 -21.74 5.18 8.75
N PRO A 25 -22.34 4.07 8.30
CA PRO A 25 -21.60 2.87 7.99
C PRO A 25 -20.71 3.09 6.76
N VAL A 26 -19.52 2.46 6.79
CA VAL A 26 -18.54 2.52 5.71
C VAL A 26 -18.48 1.19 4.99
N LEU A 27 -18.63 1.24 3.67
CA LEU A 27 -18.32 0.15 2.76
C LEU A 27 -16.96 0.41 2.13
N TYR A 28 -15.95 -0.33 2.58
CA TYR A 28 -14.56 -0.15 2.20
C TYR A 28 -14.17 -1.11 1.09
N LEU A 29 -13.91 -0.59 -0.11
CA LEU A 29 -13.62 -1.39 -1.30
C LEU A 29 -12.11 -1.47 -1.53
N SER A 30 -11.55 -2.67 -1.63
CA SER A 30 -10.12 -2.85 -1.88
C SER A 30 -9.82 -4.11 -2.71
N ALA A 31 -8.86 -3.99 -3.62
CA ALA A 31 -8.34 -5.12 -4.39
C ALA A 31 -7.49 -6.08 -3.53
N GLU A 32 -6.89 -5.58 -2.47
CA GLU A 32 -6.05 -6.33 -1.54
C GLU A 32 -6.53 -6.11 -0.10
N VAL A 33 -6.44 -7.13 0.74
CA VAL A 33 -6.73 -7.05 2.17
C VAL A 33 -5.85 -8.04 2.93
N ALA A 34 -4.84 -7.58 3.65
CA ALA A 34 -4.03 -8.47 4.49
C ALA A 34 -4.85 -9.00 5.70
N PRO A 35 -4.68 -10.24 6.11
CA PRO A 35 -3.78 -11.27 5.60
C PRO A 35 -4.36 -12.11 4.46
N LEU A 36 -5.58 -11.82 3.96
CA LEU A 36 -6.31 -12.64 2.98
C LEU A 36 -5.65 -12.60 1.60
N SER A 37 -5.28 -11.40 1.17
CA SER A 37 -4.66 -11.14 -0.12
C SER A 37 -3.73 -9.94 0.02
N LYS A 38 -2.45 -10.08 -0.38
CA LYS A 38 -1.46 -9.01 -0.24
C LYS A 38 -0.38 -9.13 -1.30
N VAL A 39 -0.11 -8.02 -1.97
CA VAL A 39 1.05 -7.80 -2.83
C VAL A 39 1.83 -6.57 -2.38
N GLY A 40 1.14 -5.49 -2.01
CA GLY A 40 1.73 -4.21 -1.68
C GLY A 40 1.19 -3.55 -0.41
N GLY A 41 1.53 -2.28 -0.23
CA GLY A 41 1.09 -1.47 0.91
C GLY A 41 -0.42 -1.26 0.99
N LEU A 42 -1.14 -1.35 -0.14
CA LEU A 42 -2.60 -1.31 -0.15
C LEU A 42 -3.19 -2.43 0.72
N GLY A 43 -2.66 -3.66 0.60
CA GLY A 43 -3.09 -4.79 1.41
C GLY A 43 -2.89 -4.55 2.91
N ASP A 44 -1.76 -3.98 3.31
CA ASP A 44 -1.49 -3.64 4.72
C ASP A 44 -2.47 -2.61 5.25
N VAL A 45 -2.70 -1.53 4.50
CA VAL A 45 -3.64 -0.47 4.88
C VAL A 45 -5.06 -1.01 4.96
N ALA A 46 -5.50 -1.79 3.96
CA ALA A 46 -6.85 -2.38 3.95
C ALA A 46 -7.07 -3.43 5.04
N GLY A 47 -6.01 -4.05 5.55
CA GLY A 47 -6.06 -4.95 6.70
C GLY A 47 -6.08 -4.23 8.05
N SER A 48 -5.49 -3.05 8.15
CA SER A 48 -5.27 -2.35 9.43
C SER A 48 -6.14 -1.11 9.63
N LEU A 49 -6.35 -0.27 8.61
CA LEU A 49 -7.16 0.94 8.74
C LEU A 49 -8.63 0.66 9.12
N PRO A 50 -9.33 -0.30 8.49
CA PRO A 50 -10.69 -0.64 8.91
C PRO A 50 -10.76 -1.14 10.35
N ALA A 51 -9.74 -1.87 10.82
CA ALA A 51 -9.65 -2.33 12.21
C ALA A 51 -9.52 -1.14 13.18
N ALA A 52 -8.64 -0.18 12.87
CA ALA A 52 -8.47 1.03 13.67
C ALA A 52 -9.74 1.89 13.70
N LEU A 53 -10.41 2.05 12.56
CA LEU A 53 -11.70 2.77 12.48
C LEU A 53 -12.80 2.06 13.27
N ALA A 54 -12.89 0.73 13.19
CA ALA A 54 -13.84 -0.06 13.98
C ALA A 54 -13.60 0.09 15.48
N ALA A 55 -12.35 0.11 15.92
CA ALA A 55 -11.97 0.37 17.32
C ALA A 55 -12.41 1.76 17.81
N LEU A 56 -12.51 2.75 16.90
CA LEU A 56 -13.06 4.08 17.16
C LEU A 56 -14.59 4.14 17.07
N GLY A 57 -15.26 3.00 16.86
CA GLY A 57 -16.71 2.91 16.78
C GLY A 57 -17.31 3.17 15.39
N VAL A 58 -16.51 3.25 14.33
CA VAL A 58 -17.00 3.37 12.95
C VAL A 58 -17.52 2.02 12.48
N PRO A 59 -18.81 1.91 12.10
CA PRO A 59 -19.32 0.69 11.48
C PRO A 59 -18.69 0.53 10.09
N ILE A 60 -17.90 -0.51 9.88
CA ILE A 60 -17.14 -0.71 8.64
C ILE A 60 -17.21 -2.16 8.17
N VAL A 61 -17.40 -2.34 6.87
CA VAL A 61 -17.37 -3.63 6.17
C VAL A 61 -16.44 -3.51 4.98
N ILE A 62 -15.54 -4.47 4.81
CA ILE A 62 -14.64 -4.52 3.67
C ILE A 62 -15.26 -5.36 2.55
N ILE A 63 -15.15 -4.89 1.30
CA ILE A 63 -15.44 -5.68 0.09
C ILE A 63 -14.15 -5.87 -0.69
N THR A 64 -13.84 -7.13 -1.04
CA THR A 64 -12.65 -7.53 -1.80
C THR A 64 -13.00 -8.66 -2.77
N PRO A 65 -12.22 -8.87 -3.86
CA PRO A 65 -12.39 -10.07 -4.66
C PRO A 65 -12.09 -11.34 -3.86
N TRP A 66 -12.81 -12.41 -4.17
CA TRP A 66 -12.49 -13.73 -3.64
C TRP A 66 -11.48 -14.40 -4.57
N TYR A 67 -10.20 -14.21 -4.28
CA TYR A 67 -9.13 -14.92 -4.99
C TYR A 67 -9.05 -16.37 -4.53
N GLN A 68 -8.63 -17.26 -5.43
CA GLN A 68 -8.40 -18.67 -5.07
C GLN A 68 -7.40 -18.77 -3.91
N GLY A 69 -7.72 -19.59 -2.92
CA GLY A 69 -6.89 -19.86 -1.76
C GLY A 69 -7.17 -18.96 -0.55
N ILE A 70 -8.11 -18.00 -0.63
CA ILE A 70 -8.52 -17.23 0.55
C ILE A 70 -9.14 -18.15 1.61
N GLU A 71 -9.95 -19.15 1.20
CA GLU A 71 -10.58 -20.12 2.07
C GLU A 71 -9.61 -21.00 2.84
N GLU A 72 -8.38 -21.13 2.40
CA GLU A 72 -7.30 -21.82 3.11
C GLU A 72 -6.75 -20.99 4.30
N ARG A 73 -6.95 -19.67 4.24
CA ARG A 73 -6.44 -18.72 5.23
C ARG A 73 -7.48 -18.35 6.28
N VAL A 74 -8.75 -18.29 5.87
CA VAL A 74 -9.87 -17.96 6.76
C VAL A 74 -11.12 -18.73 6.35
N PRO A 75 -11.97 -19.14 7.33
CA PRO A 75 -13.28 -19.71 7.02
C PRO A 75 -14.16 -18.67 6.29
N LEU A 76 -14.75 -19.07 5.18
CA LEU A 76 -15.72 -18.28 4.41
C LEU A 76 -17.11 -18.88 4.52
N ALA A 77 -18.07 -18.11 5.05
CA ALA A 77 -19.48 -18.46 5.07
C ALA A 77 -20.17 -17.86 3.83
N ARG A 78 -20.74 -18.71 2.97
CA ARG A 78 -21.50 -18.24 1.79
C ARG A 78 -22.79 -17.55 2.23
N LEU A 79 -23.03 -16.35 1.70
CA LEU A 79 -24.28 -15.64 1.89
C LEU A 79 -25.27 -15.95 0.74
N PRO A 80 -26.60 -15.88 0.99
CA PRO A 80 -27.62 -16.06 -0.04
C PRO A 80 -27.77 -14.82 -0.93
N ILE A 81 -26.66 -14.27 -1.39
CA ILE A 81 -26.57 -13.07 -2.23
C ILE A 81 -25.83 -13.41 -3.51
N GLU A 82 -26.46 -13.13 -4.62
CA GLU A 82 -25.86 -13.22 -5.95
C GLU A 82 -26.03 -11.89 -6.67
N LEU A 83 -24.93 -11.34 -7.17
CA LEU A 83 -24.88 -10.08 -7.91
C LEU A 83 -24.70 -10.40 -9.39
N SER A 84 -25.47 -9.73 -10.25
CA SER A 84 -25.42 -9.89 -11.70
C SER A 84 -24.80 -8.65 -12.33
N VAL A 85 -23.75 -8.84 -13.10
CA VAL A 85 -22.98 -7.78 -13.76
C VAL A 85 -23.01 -7.99 -15.27
N PRO A 86 -23.59 -7.09 -16.05
CA PRO A 86 -23.44 -7.09 -17.50
C PRO A 86 -21.98 -6.80 -17.87
N LEU A 87 -21.41 -7.66 -18.71
CA LEU A 87 -20.04 -7.54 -19.15
C LEU A 87 -19.88 -8.10 -20.58
N GLU A 88 -19.60 -7.24 -21.54
CA GLU A 88 -19.36 -7.61 -22.94
C GLU A 88 -20.43 -8.57 -23.56
N GLY A 89 -21.70 -8.23 -23.37
CA GLY A 89 -22.82 -9.00 -23.93
C GLY A 89 -23.16 -10.29 -23.16
N ARG A 90 -22.51 -10.56 -22.02
CA ARG A 90 -22.84 -11.65 -21.10
C ARG A 90 -23.17 -11.12 -19.71
N VAL A 91 -23.70 -11.95 -18.86
CA VAL A 91 -23.95 -11.63 -17.46
C VAL A 91 -22.99 -12.42 -16.58
N GLU A 92 -22.09 -11.72 -15.93
CA GLU A 92 -21.22 -12.30 -14.90
C GLU A 92 -21.95 -12.35 -13.57
N ARG A 93 -21.80 -13.46 -12.86
CA ARG A 93 -22.44 -13.66 -11.56
C ARG A 93 -21.40 -13.71 -10.48
N PHE A 94 -21.61 -12.90 -9.44
CA PHE A 94 -20.78 -12.89 -8.27
C PHE A 94 -21.52 -13.47 -7.07
N ARG A 95 -20.93 -14.46 -6.43
CA ARG A 95 -21.35 -15.01 -5.15
C ARG A 95 -20.68 -14.21 -4.03
N VAL A 96 -21.33 -14.07 -2.90
CA VAL A 96 -20.80 -13.34 -1.75
C VAL A 96 -20.46 -14.30 -0.63
N GLY A 97 -19.21 -14.27 -0.19
CA GLY A 97 -18.73 -14.96 1.00
C GLY A 97 -18.41 -13.98 2.12
N ARG A 98 -18.68 -14.39 3.36
CA ARG A 98 -18.39 -13.61 4.55
C ARG A 98 -17.25 -14.25 5.34
N ALA A 99 -16.26 -13.43 5.70
CA ALA A 99 -15.19 -13.78 6.60
C ALA A 99 -14.96 -12.66 7.62
N TRP A 100 -14.04 -12.87 8.53
CA TRP A 100 -13.62 -11.89 9.51
C TRP A 100 -12.09 -11.79 9.54
N LEU A 101 -11.59 -10.58 9.61
CA LEU A 101 -10.18 -10.37 9.95
C LEU A 101 -9.91 -10.77 11.40
N PRO A 102 -8.65 -11.02 11.78
CA PRO A 102 -8.28 -11.25 13.19
C PRO A 102 -8.77 -10.14 14.13
N SER A 103 -8.89 -8.92 13.65
CA SER A 103 -9.46 -7.77 14.36
C SER A 103 -10.98 -7.83 14.60
N GLY A 104 -11.68 -8.80 14.01
CA GLY A 104 -13.15 -8.92 14.04
C GLY A 104 -13.88 -8.10 12.97
N VAL A 105 -13.18 -7.34 12.12
CA VAL A 105 -13.80 -6.61 11.00
C VAL A 105 -14.34 -7.59 9.98
N THR A 106 -15.59 -7.38 9.56
CA THR A 106 -16.26 -8.21 8.55
C THR A 106 -15.68 -7.94 7.16
N VAL A 107 -15.37 -9.00 6.44
CA VAL A 107 -14.97 -8.99 5.03
C VAL A 107 -16.01 -9.71 4.21
N LEU A 108 -16.47 -9.08 3.13
CA LEU A 108 -17.30 -9.68 2.10
C LEU A 108 -16.45 -9.92 0.86
N ALA A 109 -16.20 -11.18 0.55
CA ALA A 109 -15.44 -11.58 -0.62
C ALA A 109 -16.38 -11.88 -1.78
N LEU A 110 -16.15 -11.24 -2.94
CA LEU A 110 -16.95 -11.40 -4.14
C LEU A 110 -16.30 -12.43 -5.07
N ALA A 111 -16.91 -13.59 -5.22
CA ALA A 111 -16.41 -14.70 -6.01
C ALA A 111 -16.98 -14.70 -7.43
N ASN A 112 -16.10 -14.78 -8.41
CA ASN A 112 -16.40 -15.14 -9.79
C ASN A 112 -15.25 -16.01 -10.30
N ASP A 113 -15.53 -17.29 -10.57
CA ASP A 113 -14.49 -18.29 -10.84
C ASP A 113 -13.72 -17.99 -12.14
N ARG A 114 -14.39 -17.38 -13.13
CA ARG A 114 -13.74 -16.97 -14.39
C ARG A 114 -12.74 -15.83 -14.21
N LEU A 115 -13.08 -14.86 -13.38
CA LEU A 115 -12.30 -13.64 -13.21
C LEU A 115 -11.28 -13.74 -12.08
N PHE A 116 -11.62 -14.43 -10.99
CA PHE A 116 -10.84 -14.48 -9.76
C PHE A 116 -10.51 -15.89 -9.27
N GLY A 117 -10.88 -16.94 -10.03
CA GLY A 117 -10.62 -18.33 -9.70
C GLY A 117 -9.14 -18.75 -9.85
N GLN A 118 -8.20 -17.83 -9.70
CA GLN A 118 -6.76 -18.09 -9.71
C GLN A 118 -6.09 -17.41 -8.52
N PRO A 119 -4.95 -17.93 -8.02
CA PRO A 119 -4.27 -17.40 -6.85
C PRO A 119 -3.43 -16.15 -7.17
N VAL A 120 -3.82 -15.36 -8.18
CA VAL A 120 -3.12 -14.17 -8.64
C VAL A 120 -3.96 -12.95 -8.36
N ILE A 121 -3.41 -12.00 -7.60
CA ILE A 121 -4.09 -10.76 -7.26
C ILE A 121 -4.09 -9.82 -8.46
N TYR A 122 -2.94 -9.61 -9.09
CA TYR A 122 -2.79 -8.81 -10.30
C TYR A 122 -2.34 -9.68 -11.46
N ASP A 123 -3.03 -9.56 -12.59
CA ASP A 123 -2.83 -10.35 -13.80
C ASP A 123 -3.02 -9.45 -15.04
N GLU A 124 -2.03 -8.63 -15.32
CA GLU A 124 -2.04 -7.89 -16.58
C GLU A 124 -1.91 -8.85 -17.79
N PRO A 125 -2.68 -8.71 -18.84
CA PRO A 125 -3.59 -7.61 -19.21
C PRO A 125 -5.05 -7.80 -18.75
N ARG A 126 -5.38 -8.85 -17.99
CA ARG A 126 -6.75 -9.20 -17.60
C ARG A 126 -7.33 -8.31 -16.49
N ASP A 127 -6.50 -7.54 -15.82
CA ASP A 127 -6.91 -6.73 -14.67
C ASP A 127 -7.99 -5.71 -14.99
N ARG A 128 -8.01 -5.17 -16.21
CA ARG A 128 -9.07 -4.25 -16.64
C ARG A 128 -10.45 -4.92 -16.59
N GLU A 129 -10.59 -6.09 -17.22
CA GLU A 129 -11.84 -6.84 -17.18
C GLU A 129 -12.22 -7.25 -15.75
N ARG A 130 -11.26 -7.76 -15.00
CA ARG A 130 -11.45 -8.26 -13.64
C ARG A 130 -11.95 -7.16 -12.70
N PHE A 131 -11.24 -6.04 -12.62
CA PHE A 131 -11.57 -4.97 -11.70
C PHE A 131 -12.70 -4.07 -12.18
N PHE A 132 -12.97 -4.00 -13.48
CA PHE A 132 -14.18 -3.36 -13.99
C PHE A 132 -15.43 -4.14 -13.56
N ALA A 133 -15.42 -5.46 -13.71
CA ALA A 133 -16.50 -6.33 -13.25
C ALA A 133 -16.65 -6.30 -11.73
N PHE A 134 -15.54 -6.35 -10.98
CA PHE A 134 -15.54 -6.25 -9.53
C PHE A 134 -16.10 -4.91 -9.04
N SER A 135 -15.66 -3.80 -9.61
CA SER A 135 -16.19 -2.45 -9.28
C SER A 135 -17.69 -2.36 -9.51
N ARG A 136 -18.19 -2.94 -10.61
CA ARG A 136 -19.64 -2.98 -10.89
C ARG A 136 -20.37 -3.85 -9.88
N ALA A 137 -19.85 -5.03 -9.54
CA ALA A 137 -20.44 -5.90 -8.52
C ALA A 137 -20.47 -5.24 -7.14
N ALA A 138 -19.40 -4.54 -6.77
CA ALA A 138 -19.33 -3.77 -5.52
C ALA A 138 -20.37 -2.62 -5.49
N ALA A 139 -20.58 -1.94 -6.62
CA ALA A 139 -21.62 -0.91 -6.74
C ALA A 139 -23.03 -1.50 -6.63
N GLU A 140 -23.29 -2.67 -7.27
CA GLU A 140 -24.57 -3.37 -7.11
C GLU A 140 -24.81 -3.81 -5.66
N PHE A 141 -23.76 -4.25 -4.95
CA PHE A 141 -23.85 -4.56 -3.53
C PHE A 141 -24.17 -3.31 -2.70
N ALA A 142 -23.52 -2.18 -3.01
CA ALA A 142 -23.75 -0.92 -2.31
C ALA A 142 -25.20 -0.43 -2.38
N ARG A 143 -25.93 -0.76 -3.45
CA ARG A 143 -27.37 -0.45 -3.56
C ARG A 143 -28.21 -1.21 -2.53
N LEU A 144 -27.75 -2.34 -2.04
CA LEU A 144 -28.39 -3.11 -0.99
C LEU A 144 -27.99 -2.63 0.41
N PHE A 145 -26.88 -1.88 0.49
CA PHE A 145 -26.31 -1.38 1.74
C PHE A 145 -27.06 -0.12 2.21
N PRO A 146 -27.23 0.11 3.53
CA PRO A 146 -27.84 1.33 4.04
C PRO A 146 -27.05 2.57 3.59
N PRO A 147 -27.70 3.74 3.43
CA PRO A 147 -27.00 4.97 3.13
C PRO A 147 -25.83 5.20 4.10
N GLY A 148 -24.65 5.44 3.55
CA GLY A 148 -23.41 5.57 4.31
C GLY A 148 -22.31 6.11 3.42
N ILE A 149 -21.10 5.65 3.67
CA ILE A 149 -19.90 6.01 2.91
C ILE A 149 -19.46 4.81 2.07
N VAL A 150 -19.23 5.00 0.78
CA VAL A 150 -18.52 4.05 -0.07
C VAL A 150 -17.11 4.57 -0.30
N HIS A 151 -16.14 3.87 0.25
CA HIS A 151 -14.74 4.24 0.23
C HIS A 151 -13.97 3.34 -0.72
N ALA A 152 -13.65 3.84 -1.90
CA ALA A 152 -12.86 3.14 -2.92
C ALA A 152 -11.36 3.40 -2.73
N ASN A 153 -10.54 2.42 -3.10
CA ASN A 153 -9.08 2.49 -3.01
C ASN A 153 -8.46 2.18 -4.37
N ASP A 154 -7.74 3.13 -4.92
CA ASP A 154 -7.10 3.11 -6.23
C ASP A 154 -8.06 2.84 -7.42
N TRP A 155 -7.52 2.72 -8.62
CA TRP A 155 -8.30 2.53 -9.85
C TRP A 155 -9.12 1.23 -9.86
N HIS A 156 -8.66 0.19 -9.15
CA HIS A 156 -9.31 -1.13 -9.09
C HIS A 156 -10.74 -1.08 -8.56
N THR A 157 -11.07 -0.05 -7.79
CA THR A 157 -12.40 0.13 -7.20
C THR A 157 -13.06 1.46 -7.57
N ALA A 158 -12.34 2.34 -8.24
CA ALA A 158 -12.81 3.70 -8.57
C ALA A 158 -14.10 3.71 -9.41
N LEU A 159 -14.27 2.75 -10.33
CA LEU A 159 -15.49 2.67 -11.14
C LEU A 159 -16.75 2.38 -10.33
N ALA A 160 -16.65 1.80 -9.13
CA ALA A 160 -17.81 1.65 -8.26
C ALA A 160 -18.42 3.01 -7.91
N LEU A 161 -17.57 4.02 -7.66
CA LEU A 161 -18.01 5.40 -7.39
C LEU A 161 -18.69 6.02 -8.62
N VAL A 162 -18.14 5.77 -9.81
CA VAL A 162 -18.71 6.27 -11.07
C VAL A 162 -20.11 5.70 -11.29
N TRP A 163 -20.33 4.41 -11.09
CA TRP A 163 -21.63 3.79 -11.20
C TRP A 163 -22.63 4.32 -10.18
N LEU A 164 -22.23 4.48 -8.93
CA LEU A 164 -23.10 4.99 -7.85
C LEU A 164 -23.47 6.45 -8.08
N HIS A 165 -22.53 7.28 -8.54
CA HIS A 165 -22.79 8.66 -8.91
C HIS A 165 -23.83 8.74 -10.04
N ARG A 166 -23.63 8.00 -11.13
CA ARG A 166 -24.54 7.94 -12.27
C ARG A 166 -25.94 7.51 -11.85
N TRP A 167 -26.06 6.44 -11.09
CA TRP A 167 -27.38 5.94 -10.68
C TRP A 167 -28.12 6.91 -9.77
N PHE A 168 -27.40 7.66 -8.98
CA PHE A 168 -27.99 8.73 -8.18
C PHE A 168 -28.51 9.87 -9.05
N ASP A 169 -27.71 10.34 -10.01
CA ASP A 169 -28.10 11.42 -10.93
C ASP A 169 -29.26 11.02 -11.83
N ASP A 170 -29.31 9.78 -12.32
CA ASP A 170 -30.38 9.22 -13.11
C ASP A 170 -31.67 8.95 -12.27
N ARG A 171 -31.66 9.28 -10.98
CA ARG A 171 -32.75 8.99 -10.04
C ARG A 171 -33.21 7.53 -10.02
N ARG A 172 -32.27 6.61 -10.32
CA ARG A 172 -32.53 5.20 -10.21
C ARG A 172 -32.52 4.79 -8.75
N ASP A 173 -33.46 3.90 -8.37
CA ASP A 173 -33.69 3.47 -7.00
C ASP A 173 -32.42 3.05 -6.26
N GLY A 174 -32.16 3.66 -5.13
CA GLY A 174 -31.05 3.29 -4.25
C GLY A 174 -30.72 4.38 -3.24
N PRO A 175 -30.04 4.06 -2.15
CA PRO A 175 -29.59 5.04 -1.19
C PRO A 175 -28.45 5.89 -1.78
N ARG A 176 -28.46 7.19 -1.49
CA ARG A 176 -27.31 8.04 -1.74
C ARG A 176 -26.22 7.73 -0.73
N HIS A 177 -25.05 7.35 -1.23
CA HIS A 177 -23.83 7.23 -0.45
C HIS A 177 -22.93 8.47 -0.64
N ALA A 178 -22.19 8.84 0.39
CA ALA A 178 -21.02 9.71 0.23
C ALA A 178 -19.89 8.89 -0.41
N LEU A 179 -19.23 9.46 -1.40
CA LEU A 179 -18.22 8.77 -2.21
C LEU A 179 -16.83 9.27 -1.82
N VAL A 180 -15.99 8.36 -1.33
CA VAL A 180 -14.60 8.64 -0.93
C VAL A 180 -13.67 7.81 -1.78
N LEU A 181 -12.60 8.44 -2.30
CA LEU A 181 -11.54 7.77 -3.04
C LEU A 181 -10.20 8.01 -2.34
N THR A 182 -9.49 6.93 -2.03
CA THR A 182 -8.08 7.02 -1.63
C THR A 182 -7.15 6.63 -2.77
N ILE A 183 -6.19 7.51 -3.06
CA ILE A 183 -5.10 7.27 -4.01
C ILE A 183 -3.89 6.80 -3.22
N HIS A 184 -3.53 5.51 -3.37
CA HIS A 184 -2.34 4.94 -2.74
C HIS A 184 -1.10 5.11 -3.63
N ASN A 185 -1.28 4.99 -4.96
CA ASN A 185 -0.23 5.24 -5.93
C ASN A 185 -0.81 5.76 -7.25
N LEU A 186 -0.59 7.02 -7.55
CA LEU A 186 -1.12 7.70 -8.74
C LEU A 186 -0.56 7.15 -10.06
N ALA A 187 0.57 6.44 -10.03
CA ALA A 187 1.16 5.83 -11.23
C ALA A 187 0.26 4.72 -11.83
N HIS A 188 -0.64 4.14 -11.04
CA HIS A 188 -1.57 3.11 -11.47
C HIS A 188 -2.96 3.71 -11.68
N GLN A 189 -3.38 3.86 -12.94
CA GLN A 189 -4.57 4.64 -13.30
C GLN A 189 -5.67 3.85 -13.99
N GLY A 190 -5.41 2.59 -14.39
CA GLY A 190 -6.40 1.77 -15.10
C GLY A 190 -6.78 2.34 -16.46
N ILE A 191 -5.81 2.88 -17.22
CA ILE A 191 -6.04 3.43 -18.55
C ILE A 191 -6.41 2.30 -19.50
N THR A 192 -7.51 2.48 -20.24
CA THR A 192 -8.00 1.48 -21.19
C THR A 192 -8.53 2.14 -22.47
N ASP A 193 -8.66 1.32 -23.53
CA ASP A 193 -9.25 1.74 -24.78
C ASP A 193 -10.72 2.11 -24.63
N ILE A 194 -11.15 3.19 -25.31
CA ILE A 194 -12.51 3.70 -25.21
C ILE A 194 -13.55 2.74 -25.80
N GLY A 195 -13.18 1.99 -26.82
CA GLY A 195 -14.05 0.97 -27.39
C GLY A 195 -14.28 -0.18 -26.43
N TYR A 196 -13.27 -0.54 -25.64
CA TYR A 196 -13.41 -1.52 -24.56
C TYR A 196 -14.35 -1.01 -23.47
N ALA A 197 -14.21 0.24 -23.05
CA ALA A 197 -15.10 0.86 -22.07
C ALA A 197 -16.56 0.85 -22.51
N ARG A 198 -16.82 1.12 -23.80
CA ARG A 198 -18.19 1.05 -24.38
C ARG A 198 -18.76 -0.38 -24.29
N ARG A 199 -17.97 -1.42 -24.57
CA ARG A 199 -18.41 -2.81 -24.42
C ARG A 199 -18.71 -3.19 -22.98
N LEU A 200 -18.12 -2.49 -22.02
CA LEU A 200 -18.41 -2.63 -20.59
C LEU A 200 -19.65 -1.84 -20.13
N GLY A 201 -20.32 -1.13 -21.03
CA GLY A 201 -21.55 -0.40 -20.75
C GLY A 201 -21.37 1.06 -20.34
N PHE A 202 -20.18 1.64 -20.57
CA PHE A 202 -19.95 3.07 -20.39
C PHE A 202 -20.17 3.82 -21.70
N GLU A 203 -20.98 4.87 -21.69
CA GLU A 203 -21.07 5.80 -22.80
C GLU A 203 -19.79 6.64 -22.87
N ALA A 204 -19.28 6.84 -24.09
CA ALA A 204 -18.01 7.53 -24.29
C ALA A 204 -18.03 8.96 -23.74
N GLU A 205 -19.13 9.66 -23.93
CA GLU A 205 -19.32 11.04 -23.49
C GLU A 205 -19.27 11.17 -21.94
N GLU A 206 -19.64 10.12 -21.23
CA GLU A 206 -19.58 10.10 -19.76
C GLU A 206 -18.16 9.90 -19.20
N LEU A 207 -17.28 9.38 -20.04
CA LEU A 207 -15.91 9.02 -19.69
C LEU A 207 -14.86 9.99 -20.22
N LEU A 208 -15.25 10.87 -21.14
CA LEU A 208 -14.36 11.82 -21.80
C LEU A 208 -14.29 13.13 -21.02
N PHE A 209 -13.10 13.40 -20.48
CA PHE A 209 -12.61 14.76 -20.25
C PHE A 209 -11.43 14.98 -21.17
N GLU A 210 -11.65 15.63 -22.31
CA GLU A 210 -10.60 15.92 -23.28
C GLU A 210 -9.42 16.67 -22.64
N GLU A 211 -9.71 17.51 -21.67
CA GLU A 211 -8.71 18.32 -20.97
C GLU A 211 -7.76 17.48 -20.05
N TRP A 212 -8.14 16.26 -19.69
CA TRP A 212 -7.39 15.39 -18.77
C TRP A 212 -6.88 14.11 -19.44
N GLN A 213 -7.01 14.01 -20.74
CA GLN A 213 -6.60 12.83 -21.50
C GLN A 213 -5.12 12.91 -21.91
N ARG A 214 -4.28 12.12 -21.24
CA ARG A 214 -2.88 11.94 -21.62
C ARG A 214 -2.73 11.18 -22.94
N TYR A 215 -3.69 10.29 -23.23
CA TYR A 215 -3.67 9.42 -24.41
C TYR A 215 -5.01 9.50 -25.15
N PRO A 216 -5.04 10.05 -26.39
CA PRO A 216 -6.25 10.10 -27.21
C PRO A 216 -6.87 8.71 -27.43
N GLY A 217 -8.20 8.61 -27.41
CA GLY A 217 -8.92 7.36 -27.63
C GLY A 217 -8.89 6.39 -26.44
N THR A 218 -8.43 6.84 -25.27
CA THR A 218 -8.44 6.07 -24.03
C THR A 218 -9.33 6.72 -22.99
N ILE A 219 -9.68 5.95 -21.96
CA ILE A 219 -10.25 6.46 -20.73
C ILE A 219 -9.28 6.21 -19.57
N ASN A 220 -9.30 7.10 -18.60
CA ASN A 220 -8.56 6.98 -17.35
C ASN A 220 -9.54 6.72 -16.21
N VAL A 221 -9.54 5.49 -15.70
CA VAL A 221 -10.49 5.05 -14.67
C VAL A 221 -10.30 5.81 -13.36
N LEU A 222 -9.05 5.99 -12.94
CA LEU A 222 -8.75 6.73 -11.72
C LEU A 222 -9.19 8.19 -11.83
N ALA A 223 -8.97 8.83 -12.97
CA ALA A 223 -9.41 10.20 -13.24
C ALA A 223 -10.93 10.35 -13.09
N ARG A 224 -11.69 9.35 -13.55
CA ARG A 224 -13.15 9.35 -13.38
C ARG A 224 -13.54 9.25 -11.90
N GLY A 225 -12.90 8.38 -11.14
CA GLY A 225 -13.10 8.30 -9.69
C GLY A 225 -12.77 9.61 -8.97
N ILE A 226 -11.66 10.26 -9.32
CA ILE A 226 -11.26 11.57 -8.79
C ILE A 226 -12.34 12.63 -9.09
N HIS A 227 -12.92 12.57 -10.28
CA HIS A 227 -13.93 13.55 -10.68
C HIS A 227 -15.21 13.43 -9.87
N VAL A 228 -15.72 12.22 -9.65
CA VAL A 228 -17.03 11.99 -9.02
C VAL A 228 -17.00 11.87 -7.51
N ALA A 229 -15.84 11.63 -6.90
CA ALA A 229 -15.72 11.48 -5.45
C ALA A 229 -16.08 12.77 -4.71
N ASP A 230 -16.85 12.65 -3.62
CA ASP A 230 -17.13 13.77 -2.73
C ASP A 230 -15.89 14.22 -1.95
N ALA A 231 -15.05 13.24 -1.56
CA ALA A 231 -13.75 13.48 -0.93
C ALA A 231 -12.67 12.57 -1.55
N ILE A 232 -11.49 13.13 -1.72
CA ILE A 232 -10.31 12.42 -2.24
C ILE A 232 -9.25 12.46 -1.15
N THR A 233 -8.70 11.30 -0.83
CA THR A 233 -7.56 11.23 0.08
C THR A 233 -6.36 10.63 -0.61
N THR A 234 -5.19 10.99 -0.16
CA THR A 234 -3.94 10.29 -0.49
C THR A 234 -3.11 10.10 0.78
N VAL A 235 -2.07 9.33 0.69
CA VAL A 235 -1.46 8.64 1.82
C VAL A 235 -0.35 9.43 2.52
N SER A 236 -0.15 10.70 2.15
CA SER A 236 0.67 11.64 2.92
C SER A 236 0.40 13.09 2.53
N PRO A 237 0.61 14.08 3.42
CA PRO A 237 0.48 15.50 3.09
C PRO A 237 1.42 15.95 1.98
N THR A 238 2.70 15.61 2.06
CA THR A 238 3.67 15.97 1.00
C THR A 238 3.29 15.34 -0.34
N TYR A 239 2.83 14.09 -0.35
CA TYR A 239 2.40 13.45 -1.59
C TYR A 239 1.15 14.13 -2.17
N ALA A 240 0.21 14.59 -1.34
CA ALA A 240 -0.94 15.37 -1.80
C ALA A 240 -0.52 16.66 -2.52
N GLU A 241 0.56 17.30 -2.11
CA GLU A 241 1.15 18.46 -2.79
C GLU A 241 1.89 18.07 -4.07
N GLU A 242 2.74 17.02 -4.00
CA GLU A 242 3.54 16.53 -5.12
C GLU A 242 2.68 16.15 -6.32
N ILE A 243 1.58 15.39 -6.13
CA ILE A 243 0.71 14.92 -7.21
C ILE A 243 -0.08 16.04 -7.92
N GLN A 244 -0.09 17.23 -7.39
CA GLN A 244 -0.62 18.44 -8.05
C GLN A 244 0.40 19.11 -8.96
N THR A 245 1.63 18.60 -9.07
CA THR A 245 2.69 19.11 -9.93
C THR A 245 2.88 18.26 -11.17
N PRO A 246 3.35 18.83 -12.30
CA PRO A 246 3.63 18.06 -13.50
C PRO A 246 4.67 16.95 -13.30
N GLU A 247 5.60 17.11 -12.36
CA GLU A 247 6.67 16.14 -12.08
C GLU A 247 6.12 14.82 -11.49
N PHE A 248 5.12 14.91 -10.59
CA PHE A 248 4.59 13.76 -9.84
C PHE A 248 3.11 13.45 -10.13
N GLY A 249 2.45 14.29 -10.92
CA GLY A 249 1.00 14.20 -11.17
C GLY A 249 0.61 13.14 -12.20
N GLU A 250 1.57 12.47 -12.83
CA GLU A 250 1.34 11.39 -13.80
C GLU A 250 0.30 11.76 -14.87
N GLY A 251 0.28 13.05 -15.26
CA GLY A 251 -0.68 13.62 -16.21
C GLY A 251 -2.05 13.96 -15.61
N LEU A 252 -2.27 13.78 -14.32
CA LEU A 252 -3.51 14.15 -13.60
C LEU A 252 -3.35 15.37 -12.70
N ASP A 253 -2.19 16.04 -12.73
CA ASP A 253 -1.89 17.20 -11.90
C ASP A 253 -2.91 18.33 -12.09
N GLY A 254 -3.37 18.58 -13.30
CA GLY A 254 -4.41 19.57 -13.60
C GLY A 254 -5.76 19.22 -12.96
N LEU A 255 -6.21 17.96 -13.08
CA LEU A 255 -7.43 17.48 -12.43
C LEU A 255 -7.33 17.56 -10.91
N LEU A 256 -6.19 17.17 -10.34
CA LEU A 256 -5.96 17.22 -8.89
C LEU A 256 -5.93 18.65 -8.36
N ARG A 257 -5.32 19.60 -9.10
CA ARG A 257 -5.42 21.04 -8.77
C ARG A 257 -6.85 21.55 -8.83
N TYR A 258 -7.63 21.13 -9.83
CA TYR A 258 -9.04 21.49 -9.93
C TYR A 258 -9.84 20.95 -8.75
N ARG A 259 -9.52 19.76 -8.25
CA ARG A 259 -10.16 19.09 -7.10
C ARG A 259 -9.48 19.33 -5.76
N ARG A 260 -8.55 20.29 -5.67
CA ARG A 260 -7.71 20.50 -4.47
C ARG A 260 -8.50 20.73 -3.17
N GLU A 261 -9.67 21.35 -3.25
CA GLU A 261 -10.51 21.60 -2.06
C GLU A 261 -11.13 20.30 -1.48
N ALA A 262 -11.18 19.24 -2.29
CA ALA A 262 -11.63 17.92 -1.88
C ALA A 262 -10.49 16.93 -1.65
N LEU A 263 -9.23 17.35 -1.83
CA LEU A 263 -8.03 16.50 -1.73
C LEU A 263 -7.35 16.67 -0.37
N TRP A 264 -7.17 15.56 0.33
CA TRP A 264 -6.56 15.52 1.66
C TRP A 264 -5.39 14.53 1.70
N GLY A 265 -4.27 14.95 2.24
CA GLY A 265 -3.12 14.08 2.52
C GLY A 265 -3.20 13.55 3.96
N ILE A 266 -3.41 12.25 4.12
CA ILE A 266 -3.50 11.59 5.43
C ILE A 266 -2.44 10.48 5.50
N ARG A 267 -1.48 10.60 6.40
CA ARG A 267 -0.40 9.61 6.54
C ARG A 267 -0.96 8.24 6.94
N ASN A 268 -0.50 7.18 6.25
CA ASN A 268 -0.73 5.82 6.71
C ASN A 268 0.01 5.55 8.02
N GLY A 269 -0.55 4.67 8.82
CA GLY A 269 0.11 4.02 9.95
C GLY A 269 0.56 2.61 9.61
N ILE A 270 1.03 1.88 10.61
CA ILE A 270 1.33 0.46 10.56
C ILE A 270 0.53 -0.29 11.63
N ASP A 271 0.35 -1.58 11.45
CA ASP A 271 -0.17 -2.46 12.50
C ASP A 271 0.88 -2.61 13.60
N VAL A 272 0.67 -1.91 14.72
CA VAL A 272 1.63 -1.85 15.84
C VAL A 272 1.61 -3.13 16.70
N GLU A 273 0.61 -3.98 16.55
CA GLU A 273 0.55 -5.30 17.21
C GLU A 273 1.34 -6.33 16.40
N LEU A 274 1.17 -6.32 15.07
CA LEU A 274 1.93 -7.18 14.16
C LEU A 274 3.42 -6.83 14.15
N TYR A 275 3.73 -5.53 14.11
CA TYR A 275 5.11 -5.01 14.04
C TYR A 275 5.56 -4.54 15.44
N ASP A 276 5.73 -5.48 16.36
CA ASP A 276 6.22 -5.20 17.70
C ASP A 276 7.39 -6.12 18.08
N PRO A 277 8.64 -5.61 18.18
CA PRO A 277 9.79 -6.43 18.52
C PRO A 277 9.72 -7.04 19.94
N ALA A 278 8.85 -6.53 20.81
CA ALA A 278 8.65 -7.10 22.14
C ALA A 278 7.80 -8.39 22.12
N THR A 279 6.99 -8.59 21.08
CA THR A 279 6.04 -9.71 21.02
C THR A 279 6.16 -10.53 19.74
N ASP A 280 6.92 -10.07 18.74
CA ASP A 280 7.03 -10.72 17.43
C ASP A 280 7.64 -12.13 17.54
N PRO A 281 6.85 -13.19 17.22
CA PRO A 281 7.30 -14.57 17.40
C PRO A 281 8.35 -15.03 16.39
N VAL A 282 8.56 -14.28 15.29
CA VAL A 282 9.54 -14.67 14.25
C VAL A 282 10.95 -14.22 14.56
N LEU A 283 11.14 -13.40 15.59
CA LEU A 283 12.46 -12.93 16.01
C LEU A 283 13.17 -14.00 16.85
N PRO A 284 14.49 -14.16 16.67
CA PRO A 284 15.28 -15.06 17.49
C PRO A 284 15.40 -14.60 18.96
N ASP A 285 15.30 -13.29 19.19
CA ASP A 285 15.22 -12.70 20.51
C ASP A 285 14.32 -11.47 20.49
N ARG A 286 13.67 -11.18 21.61
CA ARG A 286 12.72 -10.07 21.76
C ARG A 286 13.39 -8.90 22.43
N TYR A 287 12.95 -7.68 22.08
CA TYR A 287 13.48 -6.46 22.65
C TYR A 287 12.45 -5.33 22.60
N ASN A 288 12.72 -4.28 23.33
CA ASN A 288 11.94 -3.04 23.31
C ASN A 288 12.88 -1.82 23.43
N ALA A 289 12.32 -0.62 23.48
CA ALA A 289 13.08 0.62 23.54
C ALA A 289 13.96 0.76 24.80
N GLU A 290 13.62 0.08 25.87
CA GLU A 290 14.32 0.13 27.17
C GLU A 290 15.40 -0.94 27.26
N HIS A 291 15.20 -2.10 26.59
CA HIS A 291 16.05 -3.28 26.60
C HIS A 291 16.37 -3.69 25.16
N LEU A 292 17.53 -3.25 24.66
CA LEU A 292 17.97 -3.41 23.28
C LEU A 292 18.91 -4.61 23.04
N GLU A 293 19.21 -5.37 24.07
CA GLU A 293 20.12 -6.53 24.00
C GLU A 293 19.64 -7.55 22.96
N GLY A 294 18.34 -7.79 22.90
CA GLY A 294 17.73 -8.70 21.92
C GLY A 294 17.95 -8.25 20.46
N LYS A 295 18.04 -6.94 20.18
CA LYS A 295 18.35 -6.44 18.82
C LYS A 295 19.77 -6.83 18.38
N VAL A 296 20.74 -6.85 19.29
CA VAL A 296 22.11 -7.31 19.01
C VAL A 296 22.10 -8.78 18.63
N HIS A 297 21.31 -9.61 19.34
CA HIS A 297 21.14 -11.02 19.00
C HIS A 297 20.43 -11.21 17.66
N CYS A 298 19.41 -10.39 17.36
CA CYS A 298 18.74 -10.40 16.05
C CYS A 298 19.69 -10.07 14.89
N LYS A 299 20.59 -9.09 15.08
CA LYS A 299 21.60 -8.74 14.07
C LYS A 299 22.55 -9.91 13.82
N ARG A 300 23.08 -10.51 14.85
CA ARG A 300 23.99 -11.66 14.74
C ARG A 300 23.29 -12.86 14.08
N ALA A 301 22.07 -13.17 14.50
CA ALA A 301 21.29 -14.25 13.90
C ALA A 301 20.99 -13.99 12.41
N LEU A 302 20.68 -12.74 12.03
CA LEU A 302 20.46 -12.37 10.65
C LEU A 302 21.75 -12.49 9.80
N GLN A 303 22.90 -12.07 10.33
CA GLN A 303 24.18 -12.24 9.65
C GLN A 303 24.47 -13.73 9.37
N ALA A 304 24.25 -14.59 10.37
CA ALA A 304 24.43 -16.04 10.22
C ALA A 304 23.45 -16.65 9.22
N GLU A 305 22.14 -16.31 9.30
CA GLU A 305 21.09 -16.80 8.41
C GLU A 305 21.35 -16.43 6.94
N LEU A 306 21.91 -15.24 6.72
CA LEU A 306 22.17 -14.70 5.39
C LEU A 306 23.57 -15.01 4.86
N GLY A 307 24.42 -15.69 5.63
CA GLY A 307 25.81 -15.99 5.24
C GLY A 307 26.71 -14.76 5.20
N LEU A 308 26.38 -13.72 5.96
CA LEU A 308 27.22 -12.55 6.15
C LEU A 308 28.26 -12.84 7.24
N VAL A 309 29.39 -12.12 7.24
CA VAL A 309 30.35 -12.20 8.33
C VAL A 309 29.70 -11.73 9.63
N GLU A 310 29.75 -12.55 10.65
CA GLU A 310 29.26 -12.20 11.99
C GLU A 310 30.19 -11.15 12.63
N ASP A 311 29.92 -9.89 12.38
CA ASP A 311 30.65 -8.75 12.94
C ASP A 311 29.65 -7.79 13.60
N PRO A 312 29.63 -7.67 14.92
CA PRO A 312 28.74 -6.76 15.61
C PRO A 312 29.04 -5.27 15.33
N THR A 313 30.26 -4.97 14.87
CA THR A 313 30.73 -3.61 14.59
C THR A 313 30.47 -3.16 13.15
N ALA A 314 30.26 -4.09 12.22
CA ALA A 314 29.91 -3.77 10.85
C ALA A 314 28.52 -3.12 10.79
N LEU A 315 28.34 -2.05 10.03
CA LEU A 315 27.05 -1.45 9.78
C LEU A 315 26.25 -2.39 8.85
N LEU A 316 25.11 -2.90 9.32
CA LEU A 316 24.21 -3.74 8.53
C LEU A 316 23.06 -2.91 7.96
N ALA A 317 23.03 -2.77 6.63
CA ALA A 317 21.97 -2.06 5.92
C ALA A 317 20.96 -3.06 5.34
N GLY A 318 19.70 -2.89 5.71
CA GLY A 318 18.57 -3.67 5.22
C GLY A 318 17.88 -2.99 4.03
N VAL A 319 17.51 -3.77 3.03
CA VAL A 319 16.66 -3.36 1.91
C VAL A 319 15.52 -4.35 1.77
N VAL A 320 14.29 -3.93 2.05
CA VAL A 320 13.09 -4.72 1.86
C VAL A 320 12.17 -3.95 0.91
N SER A 321 12.13 -4.36 -0.36
CA SER A 321 11.49 -3.53 -1.38
C SER A 321 11.11 -4.34 -2.62
N ARG A 322 10.13 -3.81 -3.38
CA ARG A 322 9.97 -4.23 -4.78
C ARG A 322 11.18 -3.77 -5.60
N LEU A 323 11.60 -4.60 -6.54
CA LEU A 323 12.66 -4.27 -7.48
C LEU A 323 12.04 -3.59 -8.70
N ASP A 324 11.82 -2.28 -8.63
CA ASP A 324 11.26 -1.49 -9.71
C ASP A 324 11.86 -0.09 -9.76
N HIS A 325 11.57 0.64 -10.86
CA HIS A 325 12.07 1.99 -11.08
C HIS A 325 11.66 2.97 -9.98
N GLN A 326 10.44 2.86 -9.46
CA GLN A 326 9.94 3.71 -8.38
C GLN A 326 10.84 3.66 -7.15
N LYS A 327 11.29 2.46 -6.79
CA LYS A 327 12.08 2.23 -5.57
C LYS A 327 13.55 2.66 -5.69
N GLY A 328 14.01 3.00 -6.90
CA GLY A 328 15.34 3.60 -7.12
C GLY A 328 16.51 2.70 -6.75
N LEU A 329 16.35 1.37 -6.78
CA LEU A 329 17.41 0.44 -6.40
C LEU A 329 18.55 0.37 -7.44
N ASP A 330 18.26 0.69 -8.68
CA ASP A 330 19.27 0.93 -9.73
C ASP A 330 20.25 2.03 -9.31
N LEU A 331 19.75 3.05 -8.66
CA LEU A 331 20.56 4.14 -8.14
C LEU A 331 21.45 3.69 -6.98
N LEU A 332 20.98 2.76 -6.15
CA LEU A 332 21.80 2.16 -5.11
C LEU A 332 22.99 1.39 -5.72
N LEU A 333 22.77 0.68 -6.84
CA LEU A 333 23.84 -0.05 -7.55
C LEU A 333 24.98 0.86 -8.03
N GLU A 334 24.71 2.12 -8.40
CA GLU A 334 25.74 3.07 -8.84
C GLU A 334 26.76 3.42 -7.74
N VAL A 335 26.37 3.32 -6.47
CA VAL A 335 27.19 3.74 -5.32
C VAL A 335 27.61 2.58 -4.42
N ILE A 336 27.07 1.38 -4.64
CA ILE A 336 27.14 0.26 -3.71
C ILE A 336 28.59 -0.19 -3.43
N ASP A 337 29.45 -0.20 -4.44
CA ASP A 337 30.87 -0.58 -4.28
C ASP A 337 31.59 0.32 -3.28
N LYS A 338 31.27 1.61 -3.29
CA LYS A 338 31.85 2.58 -2.34
C LYS A 338 31.33 2.38 -0.92
N VAL A 339 30.10 1.91 -0.81
CA VAL A 339 29.45 1.61 0.47
C VAL A 339 30.06 0.35 1.07
N ILE A 340 30.19 -0.71 0.28
CA ILE A 340 30.79 -1.99 0.69
C ILE A 340 32.27 -1.81 1.06
N ALA A 341 33.04 -1.03 0.28
CA ALA A 341 34.45 -0.75 0.56
C ALA A 341 34.69 -0.07 1.93
N ARG A 342 33.64 0.45 2.57
CA ARG A 342 33.69 1.04 3.91
C ARG A 342 33.25 0.08 5.02
N GLY A 343 33.11 -1.20 4.70
CA GLY A 343 32.74 -2.25 5.66
C GLY A 343 31.25 -2.35 5.96
N VAL A 344 30.40 -1.74 5.11
CA VAL A 344 28.94 -1.87 5.25
C VAL A 344 28.50 -3.21 4.68
N GLN A 345 27.70 -3.94 5.43
CA GLN A 345 27.02 -5.15 4.97
C GLN A 345 25.64 -4.82 4.43
N ILE A 346 25.20 -5.56 3.41
CA ILE A 346 23.89 -5.37 2.76
C ILE A 346 23.07 -6.65 2.87
N ALA A 347 21.86 -6.54 3.42
CA ALA A 347 20.85 -7.58 3.42
C ALA A 347 19.64 -7.12 2.58
N LEU A 348 19.48 -7.70 1.38
CA LEU A 348 18.42 -7.34 0.45
C LEU A 348 17.39 -8.47 0.34
N LEU A 349 16.12 -8.12 0.50
CA LEU A 349 14.96 -8.97 0.17
C LEU A 349 14.06 -8.20 -0.80
N GLY A 350 13.76 -8.78 -1.95
CA GLY A 350 12.85 -8.15 -2.90
C GLY A 350 12.49 -9.00 -4.09
N ALA A 351 11.45 -8.57 -4.80
CA ALA A 351 10.98 -9.17 -6.04
C ALA A 351 10.56 -8.08 -7.02
N GLY A 352 10.62 -8.36 -8.31
CA GLY A 352 10.20 -7.43 -9.36
C GLY A 352 11.02 -7.58 -10.63
N ASP A 353 11.67 -6.52 -11.08
CA ASP A 353 12.46 -6.50 -12.30
C ASP A 353 13.57 -7.57 -12.30
N PRO A 354 13.55 -8.51 -13.25
CA PRO A 354 14.55 -9.57 -13.33
C PRO A 354 15.97 -9.07 -13.60
N GLU A 355 16.15 -7.93 -14.27
CA GLU A 355 17.48 -7.35 -14.55
C GLU A 355 18.09 -6.79 -13.28
N LEU A 356 17.30 -6.05 -12.49
CA LEU A 356 17.73 -5.60 -11.16
C LEU A 356 18.03 -6.79 -10.25
N GLY A 357 17.18 -7.83 -10.27
CA GLY A 357 17.42 -9.05 -9.51
C GLY A 357 18.76 -9.70 -9.84
N ARG A 358 19.07 -9.86 -11.13
CA ARG A 358 20.36 -10.41 -11.60
C ARG A 358 21.54 -9.52 -11.20
N ALA A 359 21.40 -8.20 -11.31
CA ALA A 359 22.46 -7.26 -10.94
C ALA A 359 22.81 -7.34 -9.44
N PHE A 360 21.80 -7.42 -8.58
CA PHE A 360 22.03 -7.60 -7.14
C PHE A 360 22.58 -8.98 -6.80
N GLN A 361 22.16 -10.04 -7.49
CA GLN A 361 22.72 -11.37 -7.28
C GLN A 361 24.20 -11.42 -7.67
N ALA A 362 24.57 -10.85 -8.81
CA ALA A 362 25.97 -10.74 -9.23
C ALA A 362 26.82 -9.93 -8.22
N LEU A 363 26.21 -8.92 -7.57
CA LEU A 363 26.86 -8.18 -6.50
C LEU A 363 27.13 -9.07 -5.28
N ALA A 364 26.16 -9.89 -4.87
CA ALA A 364 26.33 -10.83 -3.77
C ALA A 364 27.43 -11.86 -4.05
N ASP A 365 27.49 -12.35 -5.29
CA ASP A 365 28.55 -13.29 -5.73
C ASP A 365 29.95 -12.63 -5.71
N ARG A 366 30.03 -11.33 -5.99
CA ARG A 366 31.28 -10.56 -5.97
C ARG A 366 31.77 -10.21 -4.55
N PHE A 367 30.85 -10.06 -3.61
CA PHE A 367 31.14 -9.67 -2.23
C PHE A 367 30.57 -10.66 -1.20
N PRO A 368 31.03 -11.93 -1.23
CA PRO A 368 30.57 -12.95 -0.30
C PRO A 368 30.88 -12.55 1.15
N GLY A 369 29.91 -12.78 2.04
CA GLY A 369 30.00 -12.38 3.45
C GLY A 369 29.74 -10.89 3.74
N GLN A 370 29.64 -10.04 2.71
CA GLN A 370 29.29 -8.62 2.86
C GLN A 370 27.92 -8.28 2.26
N VAL A 371 27.51 -8.98 1.20
CA VAL A 371 26.23 -8.77 0.54
C VAL A 371 25.46 -10.08 0.49
N SER A 372 24.23 -10.05 0.92
CA SER A 372 23.26 -11.14 0.77
C SER A 372 22.00 -10.66 0.09
N VAL A 373 21.55 -11.43 -0.90
CA VAL A 373 20.35 -11.13 -1.70
C VAL A 373 19.42 -12.32 -1.65
N ARG A 374 18.18 -12.05 -1.30
CA ARG A 374 17.06 -13.01 -1.38
C ARG A 374 16.02 -12.45 -2.33
N LEU A 375 15.85 -13.13 -3.46
CA LEU A 375 14.83 -12.76 -4.45
C LEU A 375 13.52 -13.46 -4.12
N GLY A 376 12.46 -12.69 -3.93
CA GLY A 376 11.13 -13.21 -3.61
C GLY A 376 10.40 -12.37 -2.57
N PHE A 377 9.29 -12.92 -2.11
CA PHE A 377 8.46 -12.36 -1.05
C PHE A 377 8.54 -13.29 0.18
N ASP A 378 9.10 -12.78 1.26
CA ASP A 378 9.21 -13.49 2.54
C ASP A 378 8.92 -12.54 3.71
N PRO A 379 7.69 -12.56 4.25
CA PRO A 379 7.30 -11.66 5.33
C PRO A 379 7.98 -11.96 6.68
N VAL A 380 8.48 -13.18 6.87
CA VAL A 380 9.24 -13.56 8.06
C VAL A 380 10.65 -12.98 7.97
N LEU A 381 11.34 -13.21 6.87
CA LEU A 381 12.68 -12.65 6.64
C LEU A 381 12.64 -11.12 6.62
N ALA A 382 11.59 -10.49 6.05
CA ALA A 382 11.44 -9.04 6.08
C ALA A 382 11.50 -8.49 7.52
N ARG A 383 10.75 -9.09 8.46
CA ARG A 383 10.75 -8.67 9.87
C ARG A 383 12.10 -8.91 10.54
N ARG A 384 12.77 -10.03 10.23
CA ARG A 384 14.12 -10.30 10.71
C ARG A 384 15.14 -9.30 10.18
N ILE A 385 15.03 -8.87 8.92
CA ILE A 385 15.87 -7.80 8.37
C ILE A 385 15.63 -6.48 9.12
N TYR A 386 14.39 -6.06 9.34
CA TYR A 386 14.12 -4.86 10.12
C TYR A 386 14.65 -4.96 11.56
N ALA A 387 14.55 -6.13 12.18
CA ALA A 387 15.03 -6.35 13.54
C ALA A 387 16.57 -6.39 13.65
N GLY A 388 17.24 -6.97 12.66
CA GLY A 388 18.70 -7.14 12.68
C GLY A 388 19.46 -5.96 12.05
N ALA A 389 18.86 -5.23 11.13
CA ALA A 389 19.54 -4.11 10.46
C ALA A 389 19.75 -2.91 11.39
N ASP A 390 20.88 -2.22 11.23
CA ASP A 390 21.15 -0.93 11.87
C ASP A 390 20.46 0.21 11.13
N VAL A 391 20.44 0.12 9.80
CA VAL A 391 19.78 1.09 8.91
C VAL A 391 18.93 0.39 7.87
N VAL A 392 17.90 1.06 7.37
CA VAL A 392 17.11 0.62 6.22
C VAL A 392 17.19 1.66 5.10
N LEU A 393 17.41 1.18 3.87
CA LEU A 393 17.63 2.04 2.71
C LEU A 393 16.37 2.10 1.85
N LEU A 394 15.86 3.33 1.61
CA LEU A 394 14.71 3.59 0.77
C LEU A 394 15.04 4.72 -0.23
N PRO A 395 15.79 4.42 -1.30
CA PRO A 395 16.25 5.43 -2.27
C PRO A 395 15.15 5.79 -3.30
N SER A 396 13.90 5.68 -2.93
CA SER A 396 12.73 5.82 -3.83
C SER A 396 12.75 7.14 -4.59
N ARG A 397 12.46 7.10 -5.90
CA ARG A 397 12.30 8.29 -6.73
C ARG A 397 11.05 9.06 -6.33
N PHE A 398 9.99 8.33 -6.05
CA PHE A 398 8.79 8.83 -5.40
C PHE A 398 8.23 7.77 -4.45
N GLU A 399 7.64 8.19 -3.35
CA GLU A 399 7.08 7.29 -2.34
C GLU A 399 5.81 7.92 -1.76
N PRO A 400 4.63 7.46 -2.17
CA PRO A 400 3.36 8.04 -1.70
C PRO A 400 3.27 8.12 -0.18
N CYS A 401 3.53 7.03 0.51
CA CYS A 401 3.66 7.00 1.96
C CYS A 401 4.96 6.34 2.39
N GLY A 402 5.18 5.11 1.91
CA GLY A 402 6.18 4.20 2.45
C GLY A 402 5.73 3.62 3.81
N LEU A 403 5.87 2.31 3.95
CA LEU A 403 5.69 1.63 5.23
C LEU A 403 7.02 1.13 5.76
N GLY A 404 7.99 0.87 4.89
CA GLY A 404 9.30 0.34 5.25
C GLY A 404 10.06 1.19 6.26
N GLN A 405 9.99 2.52 6.16
CA GLN A 405 10.61 3.43 7.13
C GLN A 405 9.90 3.37 8.48
N LEU A 406 8.57 3.25 8.50
CA LEU A 406 7.78 3.16 9.73
C LEU A 406 8.06 1.83 10.45
N ILE A 407 8.09 0.73 9.70
CA ILE A 407 8.43 -0.59 10.23
C ILE A 407 9.88 -0.59 10.71
N GLY A 408 10.83 -0.10 9.91
CA GLY A 408 12.23 0.00 10.31
C GLY A 408 12.40 0.73 11.62
N LEU A 409 11.77 1.89 11.78
CA LEU A 409 11.78 2.66 13.02
C LEU A 409 11.15 1.91 14.19
N ARG A 410 10.06 1.18 13.96
CA ARG A 410 9.43 0.36 14.99
C ARG A 410 10.35 -0.74 15.52
N TYR A 411 11.20 -1.29 14.65
CA TYR A 411 12.23 -2.29 14.98
C TYR A 411 13.60 -1.67 15.34
N GLY A 412 13.70 -0.35 15.43
CA GLY A 412 14.92 0.35 15.81
C GLY A 412 16.00 0.39 14.71
N ALA A 413 15.63 0.23 13.45
CA ALA A 413 16.50 0.48 12.29
C ALA A 413 16.31 1.92 11.79
N VAL A 414 17.42 2.63 11.56
CA VAL A 414 17.38 4.03 11.13
C VAL A 414 17.11 4.13 9.62
N PRO A 415 16.04 4.80 9.18
CA PRO A 415 15.79 4.97 7.76
C PRO A 415 16.77 5.94 7.11
N VAL A 416 17.33 5.53 5.97
CA VAL A 416 18.08 6.37 5.05
C VAL A 416 17.24 6.52 3.79
N VAL A 417 16.71 7.70 3.56
CA VAL A 417 15.65 7.92 2.59
C VAL A 417 15.93 9.13 1.68
N ARG A 418 15.34 9.12 0.49
CA ARG A 418 15.19 10.34 -0.30
C ARG A 418 14.01 11.16 0.24
N ARG A 419 14.13 12.46 0.28
CA ARG A 419 13.08 13.38 0.73
C ARG A 419 12.01 13.51 -0.36
N THR A 420 10.96 12.70 -0.28
CA THR A 420 9.80 12.71 -1.18
C THR A 420 8.59 12.08 -0.49
N GLY A 421 7.39 12.55 -0.81
CA GLY A 421 6.11 12.00 -0.35
C GLY A 421 6.07 11.71 1.14
N GLY A 422 5.58 10.53 1.50
CA GLY A 422 5.48 10.10 2.91
C GLY A 422 6.83 9.93 3.61
N LEU A 423 7.93 9.73 2.90
CA LEU A 423 9.26 9.70 3.50
C LEU A 423 9.62 11.09 4.06
N ALA A 424 9.28 12.16 3.34
CA ALA A 424 9.48 13.53 3.82
C ALA A 424 8.62 13.86 5.05
N ASP A 425 7.43 13.25 5.16
CA ASP A 425 6.51 13.48 6.26
C ASP A 425 6.82 12.67 7.53
N THR A 426 7.53 11.55 7.38
CA THR A 426 7.74 10.58 8.46
C THR A 426 9.17 10.48 8.94
N VAL A 427 10.13 10.91 8.12
CA VAL A 427 11.57 10.91 8.44
C VAL A 427 12.08 12.32 8.46
N GLN A 428 12.56 12.77 9.60
CA GLN A 428 13.13 14.11 9.77
C GLN A 428 14.64 14.03 9.76
N GLU A 429 15.28 15.02 9.14
CA GLU A 429 16.73 15.16 9.18
C GLU A 429 17.15 15.50 10.60
N TRP A 430 18.10 14.77 11.16
CA TRP A 430 18.68 15.12 12.44
C TRP A 430 19.74 16.18 12.23
N GLU A 431 19.48 17.36 12.77
CA GLU A 431 20.49 18.40 12.96
C GLU A 431 21.05 18.26 14.39
N GLU A 432 22.24 17.72 14.54
CA GLU A 432 23.01 17.95 15.74
C GLU A 432 23.51 19.40 15.70
N ALA A 433 23.46 20.13 16.79
CA ALA A 433 23.71 21.57 16.89
C ALA A 433 25.09 22.05 16.38
N LYS A 434 25.93 21.20 15.83
CA LYS A 434 27.12 21.49 15.01
C LYS A 434 27.51 20.28 14.18
N GLY A 435 26.96 20.14 12.97
CA GLY A 435 27.60 19.50 11.83
C GLY A 435 27.68 17.96 11.86
N MET A 436 26.59 17.31 11.63
CA MET A 436 26.37 16.13 10.76
C MET A 436 24.92 15.70 10.89
N GLY A 437 24.18 15.73 9.79
CA GLY A 437 22.76 15.41 9.75
C GLY A 437 22.48 13.91 9.69
N PHE A 438 21.53 13.46 10.49
CA PHE A 438 20.89 12.15 10.42
C PHE A 438 19.38 12.34 10.32
N CYS A 439 18.69 11.49 9.57
CA CYS A 439 17.24 11.49 9.55
C CYS A 439 16.65 10.97 10.87
N SER A 440 15.87 11.76 11.57
CA SER A 440 15.26 11.39 12.84
C SER A 440 13.74 11.47 12.84
N MET A 441 13.12 10.71 13.75
CA MET A 441 11.70 10.77 14.09
C MET A 441 11.41 11.71 15.25
N ARG A 442 10.25 12.38 15.23
CA ARG A 442 9.60 12.90 16.43
C ARG A 442 8.78 11.82 17.15
N PRO A 443 8.39 11.98 18.35
CA PRO A 443 9.07 11.85 19.66
C PRO A 443 8.65 10.61 20.45
N LEU A 444 8.36 9.46 19.87
CA LEU A 444 8.03 8.26 20.66
C LEU A 444 9.27 7.54 21.23
N LEU A 445 10.48 7.95 20.84
CA LEU A 445 11.73 7.29 21.23
C LEU A 445 12.86 8.26 21.64
N GLN A 446 12.59 9.48 22.07
CA GLN A 446 13.63 10.51 22.35
C GLN A 446 14.67 10.12 23.42
N HIS A 447 14.46 9.07 24.21
CA HIS A 447 15.36 8.73 25.29
C HIS A 447 16.31 7.57 25.03
N SER A 448 16.13 6.76 23.98
CA SER A 448 16.94 5.56 23.74
C SER A 448 18.14 5.73 22.80
N TRP A 449 18.15 6.78 21.97
CA TRP A 449 19.17 7.00 20.93
C TRP A 449 20.59 7.24 21.43
N ARG A 450 20.76 7.77 22.63
CA ARG A 450 22.08 8.04 23.23
C ARG A 450 22.90 6.79 23.55
N ARG A 451 22.31 5.62 23.49
CA ARG A 451 22.99 4.33 23.75
C ARG A 451 23.44 3.58 22.50
N TRP A 452 23.07 4.07 21.32
CA TRP A 452 23.47 3.42 20.07
C TRP A 452 24.83 3.94 19.60
N SER A 453 25.86 3.16 19.80
CA SER A 453 27.18 3.39 19.19
C SER A 453 27.21 2.81 17.77
N VAL A 454 26.48 3.43 16.82
CA VAL A 454 26.77 3.19 15.41
C VAL A 454 28.06 3.94 15.07
N PRO A 455 29.08 3.31 14.48
CA PRO A 455 30.32 4.00 14.16
C PRO A 455 30.04 5.19 13.23
N SER A 456 30.23 6.40 13.72
CA SER A 456 29.95 7.66 13.03
C SER A 456 30.65 7.76 11.66
N ARG A 457 31.80 7.08 11.48
CA ARG A 457 32.54 7.01 10.21
C ARG A 457 31.81 6.23 9.13
N CYS A 458 31.14 5.12 9.46
CA CYS A 458 30.39 4.31 8.50
C CYS A 458 29.10 5.00 8.08
N MET A 459 28.42 5.69 9.01
CA MET A 459 27.21 6.45 8.73
C MET A 459 27.49 7.66 7.83
N GLY A 460 28.56 8.43 8.09
CA GLY A 460 28.99 9.54 7.24
C GLY A 460 29.33 9.11 5.81
N ALA A 461 29.82 7.90 5.64
CA ALA A 461 30.13 7.32 4.32
C ALA A 461 28.87 6.95 3.53
N LEU A 462 27.90 6.32 4.21
CA LEU A 462 26.59 5.99 3.63
C LEU A 462 25.86 7.26 3.24
N MET A 463 25.86 8.26 4.12
CA MET A 463 25.22 9.55 3.90
C MET A 463 25.88 10.35 2.77
N ASN A 464 27.21 10.41 2.69
CA ASN A 464 27.91 11.10 1.59
C ASN A 464 27.70 10.41 0.23
N GLY A 465 27.59 9.08 0.19
CA GLY A 465 27.16 8.33 -1.00
C GLY A 465 25.75 8.71 -1.43
N VAL A 466 24.81 8.75 -0.48
CA VAL A 466 23.40 9.07 -0.72
C VAL A 466 23.18 10.57 -0.98
N TYR A 467 23.93 11.49 -0.33
CA TYR A 467 23.85 12.95 -0.57
C TYR A 467 24.42 13.40 -1.92
N SER A 468 25.51 12.80 -2.38
CA SER A 468 26.01 13.05 -3.75
C SER A 468 24.99 12.60 -4.80
N PHE A 469 24.16 11.67 -4.44
CA PHE A 469 23.05 11.11 -5.16
C PHE A 469 21.84 12.07 -5.29
N GLY A 470 21.36 12.67 -4.20
CA GLY A 470 20.26 13.62 -4.21
C GLY A 470 20.52 14.88 -5.05
N ARG A 471 21.78 15.27 -5.24
CA ARG A 471 22.16 16.40 -6.10
C ARG A 471 22.17 16.03 -7.60
N ARG A 472 22.48 14.80 -7.97
CA ARG A 472 22.48 14.36 -9.39
C ARG A 472 21.07 14.12 -9.92
N CYS A 473 20.10 13.74 -9.07
CA CYS A 473 18.71 13.58 -9.48
C CYS A 473 17.97 14.92 -9.73
N LYS A 474 18.50 16.06 -9.28
CA LYS A 474 17.96 17.39 -9.63
C LYS A 474 18.43 17.91 -11.00
N ALA A 475 19.34 17.21 -11.67
CA ALA A 475 20.00 17.67 -12.91
C ALA A 475 19.69 16.76 -14.14
N ARG A 476 18.70 15.86 -14.04
CA ARG A 476 18.25 15.06 -15.21
C ARG A 476 16.74 15.00 -15.26
#